data_5ca45f8fa8cc178e29c3cc6c51c70460
#
_entry.id   5ca45f8fa8cc178e29c3cc6c51c70460
#
_cell.length_a   1.000
_cell.length_b   1.000
_cell.length_c   1.000
_cell.angle_alpha   90.00
_cell.angle_beta   90.00
_cell.angle_gamma   90.00
#
_symmetry.space_group_name_H-M   'P 1'
#
loop_
_entity.id
_entity.type
_entity.pdbx_description
1 polymer ?
#
loop_
_entity_poly.entity_id
_entity_poly.type
_entity_poly.pdbx_seq_one_letter_code
_entity_poly.pdbx_strand_id
1 'polypeptide(L)'
;LCRLETGKLPVTDKTRKRLAAALKTLYPDPLNLMIDYVRVRFPTMDARHIIEDVLRLKMNYMAQEDHGLYSYSSMYVLGDIAVMTSPMEEKGVLLELKGKGCRQFEAYLDGQKRSWIELFRMFLDEKAVFKRIDLAINDRAGILDIPYLCDKCDRGECISVFRSFKAYRTGGLAHLREENKESMGATLYIGSMQSDLYFCIYEKAYEQLVKKGNPR
;
A
#
# COMPACT_ATOMS: atom_id res chain seq x y z
N LEU A 1 5.21 3.85 28.62
CA LEU A 1 5.29 3.80 27.14
C LEU A 1 6.54 4.52 26.65
N CYS A 2 6.75 5.78 26.96
CA CYS A 2 7.86 6.59 26.48
C CYS A 2 9.28 5.99 26.74
N ARG A 3 9.49 5.26 27.86
CA ARG A 3 10.78 4.60 28.17
C ARG A 3 11.00 3.29 27.39
N LEU A 4 9.92 2.64 26.94
CA LEU A 4 9.99 1.47 26.06
C LEU A 4 10.25 1.90 24.61
N GLU A 5 9.62 2.99 24.16
CA GLU A 5 9.80 3.57 22.82
C GLU A 5 11.21 4.12 22.59
N THR A 6 11.89 4.53 23.66
CA THR A 6 13.26 5.07 23.60
C THR A 6 14.35 3.99 23.80
N GLY A 7 13.99 2.71 23.87
CA GLY A 7 14.95 1.62 24.07
C GLY A 7 15.62 1.58 25.46
N LYS A 8 15.19 2.46 26.40
CA LYS A 8 15.79 2.56 27.73
C LYS A 8 15.39 1.46 28.70
N LEU A 9 14.44 0.61 28.33
CA LEU A 9 14.02 -0.56 29.12
C LEU A 9 13.91 -1.79 28.21
N PRO A 10 14.48 -2.93 28.63
CA PRO A 10 14.34 -4.17 27.87
C PRO A 10 12.87 -4.60 27.85
N VAL A 11 12.39 -5.02 26.67
CA VAL A 11 11.04 -5.56 26.51
C VAL A 11 11.03 -6.98 27.08
N THR A 12 10.58 -7.13 28.33
CA THR A 12 10.41 -8.46 28.93
C THR A 12 9.22 -9.19 28.31
N ASP A 13 9.19 -10.52 28.38
CA ASP A 13 8.06 -11.33 27.88
C ASP A 13 6.73 -10.93 28.53
N LYS A 14 6.75 -10.55 29.80
CA LYS A 14 5.57 -10.02 30.49
C LYS A 14 5.09 -8.71 29.88
N THR A 15 6.00 -7.80 29.55
CA THR A 15 5.68 -6.52 28.89
C THR A 15 5.17 -6.77 27.47
N ARG A 16 5.80 -7.67 26.72
CA ARG A 16 5.36 -8.08 25.37
C ARG A 16 3.94 -8.64 25.39
N LYS A 17 3.63 -9.55 26.32
CA LYS A 17 2.27 -10.11 26.48
C LYS A 17 1.23 -9.05 26.84
N ARG A 18 1.57 -8.08 27.72
CA ARG A 18 0.67 -6.98 28.10
C ARG A 18 0.43 -6.01 26.93
N LEU A 19 1.46 -5.69 26.16
CA LEU A 19 1.32 -4.86 24.97
C LEU A 19 0.48 -5.57 23.90
N ALA A 20 0.71 -6.86 23.65
CA ALA A 20 -0.08 -7.65 22.72
C ALA A 20 -1.57 -7.71 23.13
N ALA A 21 -1.87 -7.89 24.41
CA ALA A 21 -3.24 -7.86 24.92
C ALA A 21 -3.89 -6.49 24.74
N ALA A 22 -3.19 -5.40 25.05
CA ALA A 22 -3.66 -4.04 24.88
C ALA A 22 -3.89 -3.71 23.38
N LEU A 23 -2.97 -4.12 22.51
CA LEU A 23 -3.10 -3.95 21.06
C LEU A 23 -4.31 -4.73 20.53
N LYS A 24 -4.56 -5.96 21.00
CA LYS A 24 -5.71 -6.75 20.62
C LYS A 24 -7.05 -6.12 21.05
N THR A 25 -7.06 -5.39 22.17
CA THR A 25 -8.23 -4.64 22.63
C THR A 25 -8.46 -3.37 21.80
N LEU A 26 -7.37 -2.67 21.43
CA LEU A 26 -7.44 -1.44 20.62
C LEU A 26 -7.68 -1.73 19.13
N TYR A 27 -7.23 -2.89 18.65
CA TYR A 27 -7.33 -3.33 17.26
C TYR A 27 -7.90 -4.75 17.25
N PRO A 28 -9.24 -4.90 17.27
CA PRO A 28 -9.88 -6.21 17.26
C PRO A 28 -9.53 -7.03 16.02
N ASP A 29 -9.27 -6.36 14.89
CA ASP A 29 -8.75 -6.96 13.67
C ASP A 29 -7.22 -6.81 13.61
N PRO A 30 -6.46 -7.83 13.99
CA PRO A 30 -5.00 -7.77 14.01
C PRO A 30 -4.38 -7.59 12.62
N LEU A 31 -5.09 -8.05 11.58
CA LEU A 31 -4.72 -7.88 10.18
C LEU A 31 -5.77 -7.00 9.50
N ASN A 32 -5.36 -5.82 9.09
CA ASN A 32 -6.22 -4.91 8.34
C ASN A 32 -5.87 -4.96 6.85
N LEU A 33 -6.81 -5.46 6.04
CA LEU A 33 -6.71 -5.47 4.58
C LEU A 33 -7.27 -4.17 4.01
N MET A 34 -6.54 -3.56 3.09
CA MET A 34 -6.96 -2.35 2.40
C MET A 34 -6.49 -2.33 0.96
N ILE A 35 -7.21 -1.60 0.11
CA ILE A 35 -6.77 -1.28 -1.25
C ILE A 35 -5.78 -0.11 -1.15
N ASP A 36 -4.56 -0.26 -1.64
CA ASP A 36 -3.52 0.78 -1.53
C ASP A 36 -3.10 1.36 -2.89
N TYR A 37 -3.50 0.72 -3.98
CA TYR A 37 -3.32 1.25 -5.32
C TYR A 37 -4.33 0.63 -6.29
N VAL A 38 -4.89 1.46 -7.16
CA VAL A 38 -5.75 1.00 -8.26
C VAL A 38 -5.39 1.78 -9.52
N ARG A 39 -5.11 1.05 -10.61
CA ARG A 39 -4.98 1.63 -11.94
C ARG A 39 -5.76 0.77 -12.93
N VAL A 40 -6.77 1.38 -13.55
CA VAL A 40 -7.73 0.71 -14.38
C VAL A 40 -7.93 1.50 -15.68
N ARG A 41 -7.88 0.82 -16.81
CA ARG A 41 -8.17 1.37 -18.13
C ARG A 41 -9.58 0.95 -18.60
N PHE A 42 -10.38 1.91 -18.99
CA PHE A 42 -11.68 1.73 -19.60
C PHE A 42 -11.57 1.87 -21.14
N PRO A 43 -12.14 0.94 -21.91
CA PRO A 43 -12.10 0.99 -23.39
C PRO A 43 -13.14 1.98 -23.94
N THR A 44 -13.17 3.20 -23.45
CA THR A 44 -14.06 4.27 -23.86
C THR A 44 -13.33 5.59 -23.90
N MET A 45 -13.79 6.52 -24.72
CA MET A 45 -13.30 7.90 -24.75
C MET A 45 -14.14 8.83 -23.89
N ASP A 46 -15.27 8.37 -23.38
CA ASP A 46 -16.20 9.15 -22.56
C ASP A 46 -15.73 9.21 -21.10
N ALA A 47 -14.88 10.17 -20.79
CA ALA A 47 -14.42 10.42 -19.43
C ALA A 47 -15.56 10.88 -18.52
N ARG A 48 -16.57 11.60 -19.07
CA ARG A 48 -17.71 12.07 -18.29
C ARG A 48 -18.52 10.90 -17.77
N HIS A 49 -18.83 9.92 -18.61
CA HIS A 49 -19.52 8.69 -18.23
C HIS A 49 -18.75 7.98 -17.09
N ILE A 50 -17.43 7.81 -17.24
CA ILE A 50 -16.63 7.15 -16.20
C ILE A 50 -16.67 7.94 -14.89
N ILE A 51 -16.49 9.27 -14.94
CA ILE A 51 -16.48 10.10 -13.74
C ILE A 51 -17.86 10.17 -13.08
N GLU A 52 -18.92 10.48 -13.85
CA GLU A 52 -20.22 10.81 -13.28
C GLU A 52 -21.09 9.58 -13.02
N ASP A 53 -21.08 8.58 -13.90
CA ASP A 53 -21.95 7.40 -13.79
C ASP A 53 -21.26 6.25 -13.05
N VAL A 54 -20.02 5.94 -13.40
CA VAL A 54 -19.29 4.80 -12.82
C VAL A 54 -18.70 5.15 -11.43
N LEU A 55 -17.90 6.23 -11.34
CA LEU A 55 -17.29 6.67 -10.09
C LEU A 55 -18.27 7.44 -9.21
N ARG A 56 -19.35 7.98 -9.78
CA ARG A 56 -20.33 8.85 -9.13
C ARG A 56 -19.70 10.08 -8.48
N LEU A 57 -18.72 10.64 -9.17
CA LEU A 57 -18.12 11.93 -8.85
C LEU A 57 -18.73 13.01 -9.73
N LYS A 58 -18.63 14.27 -9.33
CA LYS A 58 -19.09 15.38 -10.16
C LYS A 58 -17.91 15.98 -10.91
N MET A 59 -17.94 15.91 -12.24
CA MET A 59 -16.85 16.38 -13.10
C MET A 59 -16.53 17.87 -12.89
N ASN A 60 -17.53 18.69 -12.58
CA ASN A 60 -17.35 20.12 -12.33
C ASN A 60 -16.57 20.46 -11.04
N TYR A 61 -16.30 19.48 -10.17
CA TYR A 61 -15.43 19.63 -9.02
C TYR A 61 -14.00 19.17 -9.27
N MET A 62 -13.73 18.62 -10.46
CA MET A 62 -12.39 18.17 -10.84
C MET A 62 -11.66 19.31 -11.57
N ALA A 63 -10.39 19.50 -11.21
CA ALA A 63 -9.51 20.36 -11.99
C ALA A 63 -9.12 19.63 -13.27
N GLN A 64 -9.17 20.32 -14.43
CA GLN A 64 -8.66 19.79 -15.67
C GLN A 64 -7.21 20.27 -15.87
N GLU A 65 -6.33 19.36 -16.21
CA GLU A 65 -4.92 19.59 -16.49
C GLU A 65 -4.58 19.16 -17.93
N ASP A 66 -3.82 19.99 -18.66
CA ASP A 66 -3.43 19.77 -20.06
C ASP A 66 -2.21 18.85 -20.19
N HIS A 67 -1.97 18.01 -19.19
CA HIS A 67 -0.98 16.96 -19.19
C HIS A 67 -1.49 15.75 -18.43
N GLY A 68 -0.94 14.58 -18.73
CA GLY A 68 -1.27 13.33 -18.07
C GLY A 68 -0.03 12.47 -17.84
N LEU A 69 -0.18 11.38 -17.10
CA LEU A 69 0.85 10.38 -16.93
C LEU A 69 0.70 9.28 -18.00
N TYR A 70 1.71 8.41 -18.15
CA TYR A 70 1.68 7.25 -19.06
C TYR A 70 1.36 7.61 -20.53
N SER A 71 1.83 8.79 -20.98
CA SER A 71 1.56 9.35 -22.30
C SER A 71 0.08 9.65 -22.57
N TYR A 72 -0.74 9.87 -21.54
CA TYR A 72 -2.05 10.51 -21.67
C TYR A 72 -1.86 12.01 -21.80
N SER A 73 -2.73 12.67 -22.59
CA SER A 73 -2.56 14.09 -22.96
C SER A 73 -3.18 15.04 -21.96
N SER A 74 -4.17 14.61 -21.21
CA SER A 74 -4.85 15.43 -20.19
C SER A 74 -5.37 14.57 -19.06
N MET A 75 -5.73 15.21 -17.93
CA MET A 75 -6.34 14.53 -16.81
C MET A 75 -7.32 15.43 -16.06
N TYR A 76 -8.28 14.79 -15.43
CA TYR A 76 -9.18 15.38 -14.44
C TYR A 76 -8.73 14.94 -13.05
N VAL A 77 -8.54 15.89 -12.16
CA VAL A 77 -7.98 15.66 -10.82
C VAL A 77 -8.93 16.15 -9.73
N LEU A 78 -9.20 15.30 -8.74
CA LEU A 78 -9.94 15.66 -7.54
C LEU A 78 -9.12 15.20 -6.31
N GLY A 79 -8.32 16.09 -5.75
CA GLY A 79 -7.35 15.74 -4.71
C GLY A 79 -6.33 14.71 -5.21
N ASP A 80 -6.37 13.50 -4.65
CA ASP A 80 -5.46 12.40 -5.04
C ASP A 80 -6.12 11.38 -6.01
N ILE A 81 -7.27 11.73 -6.60
CA ILE A 81 -7.98 10.93 -7.61
C ILE A 81 -7.65 11.51 -8.99
N ALA A 82 -7.14 10.71 -9.91
CA ALA A 82 -6.80 11.13 -11.26
C ALA A 82 -7.51 10.28 -12.33
N VAL A 83 -8.19 10.92 -13.27
CA VAL A 83 -8.82 10.31 -14.43
C VAL A 83 -8.19 10.91 -15.68
N MET A 84 -7.44 10.11 -16.42
CA MET A 84 -6.63 10.55 -17.57
C MET A 84 -7.32 10.22 -18.87
N THR A 85 -7.16 11.12 -19.84
CA THR A 85 -7.73 10.99 -21.18
C THR A 85 -6.67 11.17 -22.27
N SER A 86 -6.93 10.59 -23.42
CA SER A 86 -6.07 10.66 -24.61
C SER A 86 -6.95 10.82 -25.85
N PRO A 87 -6.50 11.55 -26.89
CA PRO A 87 -7.19 11.55 -28.17
C PRO A 87 -7.11 10.22 -28.93
N MET A 88 -6.27 9.29 -28.47
CA MET A 88 -6.09 7.97 -29.06
C MET A 88 -7.12 7.00 -28.49
N GLU A 89 -8.00 6.48 -29.35
CA GLU A 89 -9.09 5.57 -28.95
C GLU A 89 -8.59 4.29 -28.27
N GLU A 90 -7.48 3.74 -28.73
CA GLU A 90 -6.88 2.54 -28.14
C GLU A 90 -6.41 2.72 -26.70
N LYS A 91 -6.18 3.95 -26.25
CA LYS A 91 -5.82 4.24 -24.85
C LYS A 91 -7.04 4.28 -23.94
N GLY A 92 -8.16 4.82 -24.42
CA GLY A 92 -9.36 4.99 -23.62
C GLY A 92 -9.15 5.93 -22.42
N VAL A 93 -9.91 5.72 -21.36
CA VAL A 93 -9.84 6.48 -20.10
C VAL A 93 -9.08 5.66 -19.08
N LEU A 94 -8.16 6.30 -18.33
CA LEU A 94 -7.36 5.67 -17.29
C LEU A 94 -7.66 6.29 -15.92
N LEU A 95 -8.17 5.50 -14.99
CA LEU A 95 -8.28 5.87 -13.57
C LEU A 95 -7.01 5.47 -12.84
N GLU A 96 -6.48 6.36 -12.01
CA GLU A 96 -5.41 6.07 -11.07
C GLU A 96 -5.74 6.58 -9.67
N LEU A 97 -5.66 5.68 -8.69
CA LEU A 97 -5.76 5.96 -7.26
C LEU A 97 -4.49 5.44 -6.59
N LYS A 98 -3.67 6.34 -6.09
CA LYS A 98 -2.49 6.00 -5.26
C LYS A 98 -2.92 6.01 -3.79
N GLY A 99 -2.15 5.44 -2.89
CA GLY A 99 -2.47 5.27 -1.46
C GLY A 99 -3.42 6.31 -0.85
N LYS A 100 -3.10 7.61 -0.91
CA LYS A 100 -4.00 8.67 -0.45
C LYS A 100 -5.28 8.76 -1.29
N GLY A 101 -5.17 8.57 -2.60
CA GLY A 101 -6.32 8.55 -3.52
C GLY A 101 -7.26 7.39 -3.20
N CYS A 102 -6.72 6.20 -2.85
CA CYS A 102 -7.53 5.09 -2.37
C CYS A 102 -8.28 5.44 -1.07
N ARG A 103 -7.59 6.08 -0.10
CA ARG A 103 -8.23 6.53 1.16
C ARG A 103 -9.31 7.58 0.91
N GLN A 104 -9.03 8.55 0.04
CA GLN A 104 -10.00 9.56 -0.36
C GLN A 104 -11.21 8.93 -1.05
N PHE A 105 -10.97 8.02 -2.00
CA PHE A 105 -12.05 7.36 -2.73
C PHE A 105 -12.88 6.42 -1.85
N GLU A 106 -12.27 5.78 -0.88
CA GLU A 106 -12.97 4.97 0.14
C GLU A 106 -14.00 5.79 0.92
N ALA A 107 -13.64 7.03 1.31
CA ALA A 107 -14.60 7.94 1.95
C ALA A 107 -15.79 8.31 1.03
N TYR A 108 -15.56 8.44 -0.30
CA TYR A 108 -16.67 8.61 -1.24
C TYR A 108 -17.53 7.35 -1.36
N LEU A 109 -16.92 6.16 -1.40
CA LEU A 109 -17.66 4.89 -1.43
C LEU A 109 -18.54 4.74 -0.18
N ASP A 110 -18.02 5.06 1.00
CA ASP A 110 -18.78 5.04 2.26
C ASP A 110 -19.97 6.00 2.20
N GLY A 111 -19.74 7.23 1.74
CA GLY A 111 -20.81 8.23 1.55
C GLY A 111 -21.87 7.79 0.53
N GLN A 112 -21.48 7.03 -0.48
CA GLN A 112 -22.36 6.45 -1.49
C GLN A 112 -22.99 5.11 -1.06
N LYS A 113 -22.64 4.59 0.12
CA LYS A 113 -23.03 3.26 0.62
C LYS A 113 -22.63 2.14 -0.35
N ARG A 114 -21.47 2.23 -0.91
CA ARG A 114 -20.88 1.27 -1.87
C ARG A 114 -19.60 0.67 -1.30
N SER A 115 -19.29 -0.53 -1.74
CA SER A 115 -18.03 -1.22 -1.43
C SER A 115 -17.06 -1.20 -2.61
N TRP A 116 -15.78 -1.47 -2.37
CA TRP A 116 -14.79 -1.72 -3.42
C TRP A 116 -15.19 -2.87 -4.34
N ILE A 117 -15.86 -3.91 -3.80
CA ILE A 117 -16.30 -5.06 -4.60
C ILE A 117 -17.37 -4.63 -5.60
N GLU A 118 -18.33 -3.82 -5.19
CA GLU A 118 -19.37 -3.29 -6.09
C GLU A 118 -18.76 -2.39 -7.16
N LEU A 119 -17.82 -1.52 -6.78
CA LEU A 119 -17.11 -0.68 -7.72
C LEU A 119 -16.34 -1.51 -8.75
N PHE A 120 -15.61 -2.52 -8.31
CA PHE A 120 -14.84 -3.37 -9.23
C PHE A 120 -15.75 -4.19 -10.17
N ARG A 121 -16.93 -4.61 -9.71
CA ARG A 121 -17.95 -5.23 -10.60
C ARG A 121 -18.39 -4.25 -11.67
N MET A 122 -18.70 -3.00 -11.32
CA MET A 122 -19.03 -1.97 -12.31
C MET A 122 -17.88 -1.74 -13.31
N PHE A 123 -16.62 -1.76 -12.87
CA PHE A 123 -15.49 -1.68 -13.78
C PHE A 123 -15.44 -2.84 -14.77
N LEU A 124 -15.77 -4.06 -14.32
CA LEU A 124 -15.85 -5.23 -15.21
C LEU A 124 -17.02 -5.13 -16.19
N ASP A 125 -18.17 -4.61 -15.76
CA ASP A 125 -19.33 -4.36 -16.63
C ASP A 125 -18.98 -3.36 -17.74
N GLU A 126 -18.14 -2.35 -17.44
CA GLU A 126 -17.55 -1.40 -18.39
C GLU A 126 -16.40 -2.00 -19.23
N LYS A 127 -16.15 -3.31 -19.13
CA LYS A 127 -15.06 -4.02 -19.82
C LYS A 127 -13.68 -3.43 -19.50
N ALA A 128 -13.53 -2.89 -18.31
CA ALA A 128 -12.29 -2.28 -17.88
C ALA A 128 -11.18 -3.32 -17.70
N VAL A 129 -9.94 -2.90 -17.96
CA VAL A 129 -8.75 -3.71 -17.78
C VAL A 129 -7.98 -3.19 -16.58
N PHE A 130 -7.87 -4.01 -15.56
CA PHE A 130 -7.02 -3.70 -14.40
C PHE A 130 -5.56 -3.76 -14.80
N LYS A 131 -4.87 -2.64 -14.68
CA LYS A 131 -3.44 -2.52 -14.96
C LYS A 131 -2.57 -2.75 -13.73
N ARG A 132 -3.13 -2.42 -12.54
CA ARG A 132 -2.47 -2.66 -11.26
C ARG A 132 -3.48 -2.52 -10.12
N ILE A 133 -3.41 -3.44 -9.17
CA ILE A 133 -4.06 -3.36 -7.87
C ILE A 133 -3.02 -3.73 -6.82
N ASP A 134 -2.84 -2.87 -5.81
CA ASP A 134 -2.05 -3.22 -4.64
C ASP A 134 -2.98 -3.40 -3.44
N LEU A 135 -2.85 -4.56 -2.82
CA LEU A 135 -3.51 -4.89 -1.56
C LEU A 135 -2.48 -4.74 -0.43
N ALA A 136 -2.78 -3.93 0.54
CA ALA A 136 -1.95 -3.81 1.73
C ALA A 136 -2.59 -4.57 2.89
N ILE A 137 -1.79 -5.41 3.55
CA ILE A 137 -2.16 -6.08 4.79
C ILE A 137 -1.31 -5.48 5.89
N ASN A 138 -1.94 -4.71 6.78
CA ASN A 138 -1.26 -4.12 7.92
C ASN A 138 -1.32 -5.08 9.11
N ASP A 139 -0.19 -5.61 9.50
CA ASP A 139 -0.03 -6.38 10.74
C ASP A 139 0.22 -5.42 11.91
N ARG A 140 -0.83 -5.14 12.66
CA ARG A 140 -0.75 -4.26 13.84
C ARG A 140 -0.46 -5.03 15.13
N ALA A 141 -0.57 -6.34 15.10
CA ALA A 141 -0.34 -7.22 16.24
C ALA A 141 1.11 -7.76 16.28
N GLY A 142 1.91 -7.55 15.22
CA GLY A 142 3.26 -8.08 15.11
C GLY A 142 3.28 -9.61 15.00
N ILE A 143 2.34 -10.17 14.23
CA ILE A 143 2.26 -11.62 13.97
C ILE A 143 3.44 -12.05 13.09
N LEU A 144 3.82 -11.18 12.14
CA LEU A 144 4.91 -11.42 11.19
C LEU A 144 6.23 -10.86 11.73
N ASP A 145 7.18 -11.74 11.97
CA ASP A 145 8.58 -11.38 12.23
C ASP A 145 9.32 -11.33 10.89
N ILE A 146 9.47 -10.12 10.33
CA ILE A 146 10.03 -9.94 8.99
C ILE A 146 11.52 -10.27 8.93
N PRO A 147 12.36 -9.88 9.89
CA PRO A 147 13.74 -10.36 9.99
C PRO A 147 13.84 -11.89 9.97
N TYR A 148 13.00 -12.57 10.73
CA TYR A 148 12.97 -14.04 10.75
C TYR A 148 12.56 -14.63 9.40
N LEU A 149 11.57 -14.05 8.72
CA LEU A 149 11.18 -14.48 7.36
C LEU A 149 12.34 -14.31 6.36
N CYS A 150 13.07 -13.19 6.45
CA CYS A 150 14.26 -12.99 5.63
C CYS A 150 15.31 -14.08 5.88
N ASP A 151 15.58 -14.44 7.15
CA ASP A 151 16.54 -15.48 7.51
C ASP A 151 16.09 -16.86 7.01
N LYS A 152 14.80 -17.15 7.04
CA LYS A 152 14.23 -18.37 6.47
C LYS A 152 14.45 -18.47 4.97
N CYS A 153 14.24 -17.38 4.24
CA CYS A 153 14.52 -17.33 2.81
C CYS A 153 16.00 -17.53 2.50
N ASP A 154 16.89 -16.88 3.23
CA ASP A 154 18.34 -16.99 3.04
C ASP A 154 18.87 -18.42 3.30
N ARG A 155 18.26 -19.14 4.24
CA ARG A 155 18.60 -20.55 4.53
C ARG A 155 17.94 -21.55 3.61
N GLY A 156 17.12 -21.11 2.63
CA GLY A 156 16.39 -21.99 1.72
C GLY A 156 15.25 -22.77 2.38
N GLU A 157 14.75 -22.31 3.53
CA GLU A 157 13.66 -22.95 4.28
C GLU A 157 12.27 -22.51 3.82
N CYS A 158 12.17 -21.58 2.85
CA CYS A 158 10.92 -21.11 2.28
C CYS A 158 10.57 -21.89 1.01
N ILE A 159 9.42 -22.57 1.03
CA ILE A 159 8.87 -23.26 -0.14
C ILE A 159 7.82 -22.34 -0.77
N SER A 160 8.00 -22.01 -2.05
CA SER A 160 7.13 -21.10 -2.78
C SER A 160 7.04 -21.46 -4.27
N VAL A 161 5.96 -21.06 -4.91
CA VAL A 161 5.82 -21.08 -6.38
C VAL A 161 6.66 -19.98 -7.05
N PHE A 162 7.10 -18.97 -6.30
CA PHE A 162 7.96 -17.91 -6.79
C PHE A 162 9.42 -18.38 -6.88
N ARG A 163 10.10 -17.95 -7.96
CA ARG A 163 11.47 -18.40 -8.26
C ARG A 163 12.54 -17.57 -7.57
N SER A 164 12.20 -16.38 -7.07
CA SER A 164 13.19 -15.45 -6.54
C SER A 164 12.65 -14.63 -5.38
N PHE A 165 13.56 -14.25 -4.50
CA PHE A 165 13.32 -13.27 -3.45
C PHE A 165 14.49 -12.28 -3.38
N LYS A 166 14.28 -11.13 -2.72
CA LYS A 166 15.33 -10.19 -2.35
C LYS A 166 15.05 -9.75 -0.91
N ALA A 167 16.04 -9.92 -0.05
CA ALA A 167 15.96 -9.47 1.34
C ALA A 167 16.93 -8.29 1.55
N TYR A 168 16.41 -7.20 2.08
CA TYR A 168 17.20 -6.04 2.46
C TYR A 168 17.09 -5.86 3.97
N ARG A 169 18.23 -5.68 4.60
CA ARG A 169 18.34 -5.37 6.03
C ARG A 169 19.20 -4.13 6.19
N THR A 170 18.71 -3.20 6.96
CA THR A 170 19.45 -2.01 7.33
C THR A 170 19.76 -2.11 8.83
N GLY A 171 20.98 -1.83 9.22
CA GLY A 171 21.39 -1.84 10.62
C GLY A 171 22.43 -0.78 10.88
N GLY A 172 22.50 -0.30 12.11
CA GLY A 172 23.58 0.54 12.58
C GLY A 172 24.89 -0.25 12.72
N LEU A 173 26.03 0.38 12.45
CA LEU A 173 27.32 -0.19 12.82
C LEU A 173 27.49 -0.09 14.34
N ALA A 174 27.87 -1.19 14.97
CA ALA A 174 28.18 -1.18 16.39
C ALA A 174 29.40 -0.27 16.65
N HIS A 175 29.25 0.71 17.53
CA HIS A 175 30.38 1.43 18.09
C HIS A 175 31.13 0.51 19.08
N LEU A 176 32.44 0.70 19.21
CA LEU A 176 33.34 -0.12 20.05
C LEU A 176 32.89 -0.29 21.52
N ARG A 177 31.83 0.41 21.95
CA ARG A 177 31.32 0.41 23.35
C ARG A 177 29.83 0.02 23.47
N GLU A 178 29.15 -0.29 22.38
CA GLU A 178 27.71 -0.67 22.38
C GLU A 178 27.53 -2.07 21.83
N GLU A 179 27.04 -2.98 22.68
CA GLU A 179 26.78 -4.38 22.30
C GLU A 179 25.52 -4.57 21.46
N ASN A 180 24.67 -3.56 21.29
CA ASN A 180 23.40 -3.66 20.60
C ASN A 180 23.50 -3.18 19.15
N LYS A 181 23.44 -4.11 18.21
CA LYS A 181 23.17 -3.81 16.81
C LYS A 181 21.69 -3.42 16.67
N GLU A 182 21.42 -2.13 16.52
CA GLU A 182 20.05 -1.69 16.23
C GLU A 182 19.67 -2.08 14.80
N SER A 183 18.60 -2.86 14.66
CA SER A 183 17.95 -3.08 13.35
C SER A 183 17.30 -1.77 12.92
N MET A 184 17.56 -1.33 11.70
CA MET A 184 16.93 -0.15 11.09
C MET A 184 15.85 -0.55 10.09
N GLY A 185 15.34 -1.76 10.20
CA GLY A 185 14.25 -2.32 9.40
C GLY A 185 14.69 -3.36 8.38
N ALA A 186 13.76 -4.26 8.10
CA ALA A 186 13.90 -5.30 7.07
C ALA A 186 12.78 -5.17 6.02
N THR A 187 13.14 -5.54 4.78
CA THR A 187 12.19 -5.64 3.66
C THR A 187 12.44 -6.91 2.89
N LEU A 188 11.41 -7.69 2.67
CA LEU A 188 11.44 -8.90 1.89
C LEU A 188 10.56 -8.74 0.65
N TYR A 189 11.15 -8.91 -0.52
CA TYR A 189 10.45 -8.98 -1.78
C TYR A 189 10.37 -10.43 -2.25
N ILE A 190 9.19 -10.89 -2.68
CA ILE A 190 9.00 -12.24 -3.23
C ILE A 190 8.35 -12.11 -4.60
N GLY A 191 8.96 -12.74 -5.60
CA GLY A 191 8.57 -12.65 -7.00
C GLY A 191 9.26 -11.49 -7.73
N SER A 192 8.69 -11.09 -8.86
CA SER A 192 9.20 -10.03 -9.73
C SER A 192 8.12 -8.97 -9.97
N MET A 193 8.52 -7.69 -10.07
CA MET A 193 7.61 -6.60 -10.46
C MET A 193 7.05 -6.75 -11.88
N GLN A 194 7.61 -7.67 -12.69
CA GLN A 194 7.14 -7.99 -14.04
C GLN A 194 6.14 -9.16 -14.05
N SER A 195 5.95 -9.84 -12.90
CA SER A 195 4.98 -10.92 -12.77
C SER A 195 3.61 -10.37 -12.38
N ASP A 196 2.56 -11.18 -12.63
CA ASP A 196 1.19 -10.84 -12.26
C ASP A 196 1.01 -10.69 -10.73
N LEU A 197 1.88 -11.33 -9.96
CA LEU A 197 1.87 -11.28 -8.50
C LEU A 197 3.27 -11.02 -7.95
N TYR A 198 3.35 -10.10 -6.99
CA TYR A 198 4.58 -9.66 -6.34
C TYR A 198 4.30 -9.25 -4.91
N PHE A 199 5.11 -9.68 -3.96
CA PHE A 199 4.98 -9.33 -2.56
C PHE A 199 6.11 -8.40 -2.13
N CYS A 200 5.74 -7.36 -1.37
CA CYS A 200 6.64 -6.48 -0.67
C CYS A 200 6.25 -6.49 0.82
N ILE A 201 7.04 -7.17 1.64
CA ILE A 201 6.80 -7.33 3.07
C ILE A 201 7.86 -6.52 3.81
N TYR A 202 7.46 -5.55 4.63
CA TYR A 202 8.41 -4.64 5.27
C TYR A 202 7.93 -4.15 6.65
N GLU A 203 8.88 -3.78 7.48
CA GLU A 203 8.62 -3.22 8.79
C GLU A 203 8.18 -1.76 8.69
N LYS A 204 6.86 -1.54 8.71
CA LYS A 204 6.24 -0.21 8.48
C LYS A 204 6.69 0.85 9.48
N ALA A 205 6.97 0.47 10.71
CA ALA A 205 7.42 1.40 11.75
C ALA A 205 8.75 2.09 11.35
N TYR A 206 9.70 1.33 10.83
CA TYR A 206 10.99 1.87 10.38
C TYR A 206 10.83 2.75 9.13
N GLU A 207 9.98 2.37 8.18
CA GLU A 207 9.68 3.23 7.02
C GLU A 207 9.15 4.60 7.45
N GLN A 208 8.26 4.62 8.45
CA GLN A 208 7.68 5.87 8.96
C GLN A 208 8.70 6.72 9.71
N LEU A 209 9.60 6.11 10.48
CA LEU A 209 10.68 6.81 11.17
C LEU A 209 11.61 7.52 10.17
N VAL A 210 12.00 6.83 9.10
CA VAL A 210 12.84 7.41 8.04
C VAL A 210 12.14 8.56 7.32
N LYS A 211 10.85 8.41 6.97
CA LYS A 211 10.07 9.44 6.26
C LYS A 211 9.79 10.69 7.10
N LYS A 212 9.63 10.54 8.41
CA LYS A 212 9.34 11.68 9.32
C LYS A 212 10.59 12.47 9.73
N GLY A 213 11.77 12.08 9.25
CA GLY A 213 13.04 12.62 9.71
C GLY A 213 13.31 12.16 11.14
N ASN A 214 14.29 11.29 11.31
CA ASN A 214 14.73 10.90 12.65
C ASN A 214 15.15 12.18 13.39
N PRO A 215 14.52 12.61 14.49
CA PRO A 215 15.08 13.65 15.33
C PRO A 215 16.35 13.07 15.94
N ARG A 216 17.50 13.55 15.45
CA ARG A 216 18.80 13.28 16.05
C ARG A 216 18.86 13.85 17.46
#